data_ec5205f1da98b5bd7342e48dbaab9d08
#
_entry.id   ec5205f1da98b5bd7342e48dbaab9d08
#
_cell.length_a   1.000
_cell.length_b   1.000
_cell.length_c   1.000
_cell.angle_alpha   90.00
_cell.angle_beta   90.00
_cell.angle_gamma   90.00
#
_symmetry.space_group_name_H-M   'P 1'
#
loop_
_entity.id
_entity.type
_entity.pdbx_description
1 polymer ?
#
loop_
_entity_poly.entity_id
_entity_poly.type
_entity_poly.pdbx_seq_one_letter_code
_entity_poly.pdbx_strand_id
1 'polypeptide(L)'
;MSVRNALLALVAQQPAGVYRLKQMFEEQTCGAWPLNIGQVYQTMQRLERDGQVVSHAETNAGRDSEVFELTDAGRDVLNAWWSTPVPREHPERDELVMKLAVAAADPTVDVEAMIQTQRRSTLGSLRDVTRLKASADEGELAWKLILERHIF
;
A
#
# COMPACT_ATOMS: atom_id res chain seq x y z
N MET A 1 -1.77 0.22 6.72
CA MET A 1 -1.26 -1.17 6.64
C MET A 1 -1.22 -1.59 5.18
N SER A 2 -0.05 -1.58 4.58
CA SER A 2 0.17 -1.68 3.14
C SER A 2 -0.14 -3.05 2.51
N VAL A 3 0.18 -4.17 3.18
CA VAL A 3 -0.06 -5.52 2.64
C VAL A 3 -1.54 -5.78 2.35
N ARG A 4 -2.45 -5.28 3.20
CA ARG A 4 -3.90 -5.42 3.00
C ARG A 4 -4.36 -4.76 1.69
N ASN A 5 -3.95 -3.52 1.47
CA ASN A 5 -4.32 -2.77 0.26
C ASN A 5 -3.60 -3.30 -0.98
N ALA A 6 -2.36 -3.79 -0.83
CA ALA A 6 -1.65 -4.45 -1.93
C ALA A 6 -2.36 -5.75 -2.37
N LEU A 7 -2.80 -6.59 -1.43
CA LEU A 7 -3.60 -7.79 -1.76
C LEU A 7 -4.93 -7.42 -2.40
N LEU A 8 -5.60 -6.37 -1.92
CA LEU A 8 -6.83 -5.86 -2.52
C LEU A 8 -6.59 -5.38 -3.97
N ALA A 9 -5.46 -4.73 -4.24
CA ALA A 9 -5.08 -4.30 -5.58
C ALA A 9 -4.80 -5.49 -6.52
N LEU A 10 -4.22 -6.59 -6.01
CA LEU A 10 -4.03 -7.81 -6.79
C LEU A 10 -5.36 -8.46 -7.18
N VAL A 11 -6.33 -8.50 -6.26
CA VAL A 11 -7.70 -8.97 -6.57
C VAL A 11 -8.37 -8.09 -7.62
N ALA A 12 -8.09 -6.78 -7.62
CA ALA A 12 -8.60 -5.86 -8.63
C ALA A 12 -8.04 -6.12 -10.04
N GLN A 13 -6.81 -6.61 -10.14
CA GLN A 13 -6.19 -7.01 -11.42
C GLN A 13 -6.86 -8.25 -12.00
N GLN A 14 -7.08 -9.26 -11.15
CA GLN A 14 -7.81 -10.47 -11.52
C GLN A 14 -8.35 -11.19 -10.28
N PRO A 15 -9.54 -11.79 -10.33
CA PRO A 15 -10.01 -12.69 -9.28
C PRO A 15 -9.01 -13.82 -9.06
N ALA A 16 -8.68 -14.11 -7.81
CA ALA A 16 -7.66 -15.12 -7.50
C ALA A 16 -7.83 -15.73 -6.10
N GLY A 17 -7.39 -16.98 -5.94
CA GLY A 17 -7.29 -17.65 -4.66
C GLY A 17 -6.02 -17.25 -3.90
N VAL A 18 -5.97 -17.60 -2.61
CA VAL A 18 -4.93 -17.19 -1.66
C VAL A 18 -3.51 -17.53 -2.12
N TYR A 19 -3.30 -18.72 -2.71
CA TYR A 19 -1.99 -19.13 -3.22
C TYR A 19 -1.53 -18.26 -4.40
N ARG A 20 -2.45 -17.98 -5.33
CA ARG A 20 -2.14 -17.15 -6.49
C ARG A 20 -1.89 -15.70 -6.07
N LEU A 21 -2.67 -15.16 -5.13
CA LEU A 21 -2.44 -13.82 -4.58
C LEU A 21 -1.07 -13.68 -3.92
N LYS A 22 -0.65 -14.71 -3.13
CA LYS A 22 0.71 -14.74 -2.57
C LYS A 22 1.76 -14.71 -3.67
N GLN A 23 1.62 -15.56 -4.68
CA GLN A 23 2.56 -15.63 -5.80
C GLN A 23 2.65 -14.29 -6.55
N MET A 24 1.51 -13.69 -6.92
CA MET A 24 1.46 -12.39 -7.60
C MET A 24 2.12 -11.30 -6.76
N PHE A 25 1.88 -11.29 -5.44
CA PHE A 25 2.52 -10.33 -4.54
C PHE A 25 4.04 -10.47 -4.56
N GLU A 26 4.56 -11.69 -4.41
CA GLU A 26 6.00 -11.96 -4.43
C GLU A 26 6.62 -11.65 -5.80
N GLU A 27 5.94 -11.96 -6.89
CA GLU A 27 6.37 -11.61 -8.25
C GLU A 27 6.46 -10.09 -8.45
N GLN A 28 5.39 -9.35 -8.11
CA GLN A 28 5.34 -7.90 -8.32
C GLN A 28 6.24 -7.10 -7.37
N THR A 29 6.54 -7.65 -6.21
CA THR A 29 7.50 -7.06 -5.26
C THR A 29 8.91 -7.61 -5.40
N CYS A 30 9.20 -8.40 -6.45
CA CYS A 30 10.50 -9.03 -6.69
C CYS A 30 11.02 -9.81 -5.47
N GLY A 31 10.13 -10.41 -4.67
CA GLY A 31 10.47 -11.16 -3.47
C GLY A 31 10.97 -10.31 -2.28
N ALA A 32 10.92 -8.99 -2.37
CA ALA A 32 11.39 -8.09 -1.30
C ALA A 32 10.60 -8.26 0.02
N TRP A 33 9.36 -8.71 -0.05
CA TRP A 33 8.50 -8.93 1.11
C TRP A 33 7.83 -10.30 1.05
N PRO A 34 8.49 -11.36 1.53
CA PRO A 34 7.88 -12.68 1.55
C PRO A 34 6.66 -12.70 2.47
N LEU A 35 5.55 -13.27 2.00
CA LEU A 35 4.31 -13.41 2.77
C LEU A 35 4.11 -14.86 3.22
N ASN A 36 3.67 -15.02 4.47
CA ASN A 36 3.16 -16.29 4.94
C ASN A 36 1.74 -16.51 4.39
N ILE A 37 1.46 -17.71 3.89
CA ILE A 37 0.15 -18.05 3.31
C ILE A 37 -1.00 -17.85 4.31
N GLY A 38 -0.78 -18.13 5.60
CA GLY A 38 -1.75 -17.89 6.65
C GLY A 38 -2.07 -16.41 6.85
N GLN A 39 -1.08 -15.52 6.67
CA GLN A 39 -1.30 -14.06 6.71
C GLN A 39 -2.14 -13.58 5.52
N VAL A 40 -1.89 -14.13 4.33
CA VAL A 40 -2.69 -13.82 3.14
C VAL A 40 -4.14 -14.26 3.38
N TYR A 41 -4.36 -15.50 3.82
CA TYR A 41 -5.69 -16.02 4.10
C TYR A 41 -6.45 -15.16 5.13
N GLN A 42 -5.83 -14.88 6.27
CA GLN A 42 -6.44 -14.03 7.31
C GLN A 42 -6.76 -12.62 6.80
N THR A 43 -5.91 -12.07 5.94
CA THR A 43 -6.13 -10.75 5.36
C THR A 43 -7.32 -10.78 4.40
N MET A 44 -7.44 -11.81 3.56
CA MET A 44 -8.55 -11.96 2.63
C MET A 44 -9.88 -12.14 3.38
N GLN A 45 -9.91 -12.95 4.45
CA GLN A 45 -11.10 -13.08 5.29
C GLN A 45 -11.53 -11.75 5.95
N ARG A 46 -10.55 -10.91 6.36
CA ARG A 46 -10.86 -9.57 6.89
C ARG A 46 -11.42 -8.64 5.81
N LEU A 47 -10.86 -8.69 4.59
CA LEU A 47 -11.36 -7.92 3.45
C LEU A 47 -12.79 -8.33 3.08
N GLU A 48 -13.10 -9.62 3.13
CA GLU A 48 -14.43 -10.16 2.88
C GLU A 48 -15.42 -9.74 3.97
N ARG A 49 -15.05 -9.91 5.25
CA ARG A 49 -15.88 -9.45 6.38
C ARG A 49 -16.18 -7.94 6.29
N ASP A 50 -15.21 -7.15 5.81
CA ASP A 50 -15.35 -5.70 5.65
C ASP A 50 -16.06 -5.34 4.33
N GLY A 51 -16.54 -6.33 3.57
CA GLY A 51 -17.31 -6.16 2.33
C GLY A 51 -16.52 -5.66 1.13
N GLN A 52 -15.18 -5.71 1.16
CA GLN A 52 -14.31 -5.19 0.10
C GLN A 52 -14.00 -6.22 -0.98
N VAL A 53 -14.15 -7.49 -0.67
CA VAL A 53 -14.13 -8.62 -1.59
C VAL A 53 -15.28 -9.56 -1.28
N VAL A 54 -15.64 -10.39 -2.26
CA VAL A 54 -16.53 -11.55 -2.08
C VAL A 54 -15.76 -12.80 -2.47
N SER A 55 -16.06 -13.93 -1.82
CA SER A 55 -15.49 -15.21 -2.21
C SER A 55 -16.49 -16.06 -2.97
N HIS A 56 -15.98 -16.83 -3.93
CA HIS A 56 -16.73 -17.80 -4.70
C HIS A 56 -15.97 -19.13 -4.69
N ALA A 57 -16.71 -20.23 -4.56
CA ALA A 57 -16.13 -21.54 -4.77
C ALA A 57 -15.94 -21.76 -6.28
N GLU A 58 -14.72 -22.05 -6.70
CA GLU A 58 -14.40 -22.43 -8.08
C GLU A 58 -13.85 -23.85 -8.10
N THR A 59 -14.47 -24.71 -8.94
CA THR A 59 -14.01 -26.08 -9.10
C THR A 59 -13.12 -26.17 -10.31
N ASN A 60 -11.81 -26.15 -10.13
CA ASN A 60 -10.80 -26.34 -11.19
C ASN A 60 -10.17 -27.73 -11.09
N ALA A 61 -10.27 -28.52 -12.15
CA ALA A 61 -9.68 -29.87 -12.25
C ALA A 61 -10.03 -30.80 -11.06
N GLY A 62 -11.26 -30.73 -10.54
CA GLY A 62 -11.74 -31.59 -9.44
C GLY A 62 -11.26 -31.16 -8.06
N ARG A 63 -10.69 -29.97 -7.92
CA ARG A 63 -10.36 -29.35 -6.62
C ARG A 63 -11.19 -28.08 -6.44
N ASP A 64 -11.90 -28.01 -5.33
CA ASP A 64 -12.59 -26.79 -4.94
C ASP A 64 -11.55 -25.79 -4.40
N SER A 65 -11.52 -24.61 -4.99
CA SER A 65 -10.69 -23.49 -4.58
C SER A 65 -11.59 -22.29 -4.32
N GLU A 66 -11.27 -21.53 -3.28
CA GLU A 66 -11.92 -20.26 -2.99
C GLU A 66 -11.21 -19.16 -3.79
N VAL A 67 -11.99 -18.42 -4.59
CA VAL A 67 -11.51 -17.30 -5.40
C VAL A 67 -12.16 -16.02 -4.89
N PHE A 68 -11.37 -15.00 -4.68
CA PHE A 68 -11.82 -13.68 -4.22
C PHE A 68 -11.98 -12.73 -5.39
N GLU A 69 -13.05 -11.95 -5.37
CA GLU A 69 -13.38 -10.95 -6.36
C GLU A 69 -13.63 -9.59 -5.69
N LEU A 70 -13.22 -8.51 -6.35
CA LEU A 70 -13.34 -7.15 -5.83
C LEU A 70 -14.82 -6.67 -5.88
N THR A 71 -15.26 -6.06 -4.79
CA THR A 71 -16.55 -5.35 -4.74
C THR A 71 -16.38 -3.86 -5.12
N ASP A 72 -17.51 -3.17 -5.34
CA ASP A 72 -17.48 -1.71 -5.53
C ASP A 72 -16.93 -0.98 -4.30
N ALA A 73 -17.27 -1.43 -3.09
CA ALA A 73 -16.69 -0.90 -1.85
C ALA A 73 -15.17 -1.12 -1.78
N GLY A 74 -14.68 -2.27 -2.25
CA GLY A 74 -13.24 -2.54 -2.38
C GLY A 74 -12.58 -1.60 -3.38
N ARG A 75 -13.23 -1.31 -4.49
CA ARG A 75 -12.74 -0.37 -5.52
C ARG A 75 -12.61 1.06 -4.97
N ASP A 76 -13.59 1.51 -4.19
CA ASP A 76 -13.54 2.84 -3.55
C ASP A 76 -12.36 2.94 -2.57
N VAL A 77 -12.10 1.90 -1.78
CA VAL A 77 -10.95 1.83 -0.88
C VAL A 77 -9.63 1.89 -1.65
N LEU A 78 -9.52 1.19 -2.78
CA LEU A 78 -8.33 1.24 -3.64
C LEU A 78 -8.11 2.62 -4.25
N ASN A 79 -9.15 3.26 -4.78
CA ASN A 79 -9.07 4.59 -5.35
C ASN A 79 -8.59 5.61 -4.30
N ALA A 80 -9.12 5.53 -3.08
CA ALA A 80 -8.65 6.34 -1.96
C ALA A 80 -7.19 6.04 -1.61
N TRP A 81 -6.77 4.78 -1.61
CA TRP A 81 -5.39 4.41 -1.32
C TRP A 81 -4.41 4.92 -2.37
N TRP A 82 -4.73 4.82 -3.67
CA TRP A 82 -3.87 5.34 -4.74
C TRP A 82 -3.67 6.86 -4.65
N SER A 83 -4.70 7.60 -4.25
CA SER A 83 -4.68 9.07 -4.14
C SER A 83 -4.11 9.58 -2.81
N THR A 84 -3.96 8.73 -1.80
CA THR A 84 -3.45 9.13 -0.48
C THR A 84 -1.92 9.06 -0.45
N PRO A 85 -1.22 10.16 -0.11
CA PRO A 85 0.22 10.14 0.07
C PRO A 85 0.63 9.32 1.30
N VAL A 86 1.81 8.71 1.25
CA VAL A 86 2.36 7.90 2.34
C VAL A 86 3.24 8.77 3.23
N PRO A 87 2.93 8.94 4.53
CA PRO A 87 3.81 9.64 5.47
C PRO A 87 5.08 8.80 5.76
N ARG A 88 6.21 9.48 5.93
CA ARG A 88 7.54 8.87 6.12
C ARG A 88 7.84 8.44 7.57
N GLU A 89 6.86 7.95 8.30
CA GLU A 89 7.04 7.73 9.75
C GLU A 89 7.71 6.40 10.15
N HIS A 90 7.80 5.41 9.25
CA HIS A 90 8.40 4.11 9.59
C HIS A 90 9.11 3.45 8.40
N PRO A 91 10.46 3.25 8.45
CA PRO A 91 11.24 2.71 7.34
C PRO A 91 11.15 1.19 7.14
N GLU A 92 10.55 0.42 8.05
CA GLU A 92 10.65 -1.05 8.04
C GLU A 92 9.83 -1.78 6.97
N ARG A 93 8.83 -1.12 6.39
CA ARG A 93 8.14 -1.58 5.17
C ARG A 93 7.73 -0.35 4.39
N ASP A 94 8.55 0.03 3.45
CA ASP A 94 8.28 1.23 2.66
C ASP A 94 6.98 1.05 1.86
N GLU A 95 5.89 1.55 2.43
CA GLU A 95 4.57 1.49 1.83
C GLU A 95 4.54 2.15 0.45
N LEU A 96 5.36 3.16 0.23
CA LEU A 96 5.45 3.83 -1.06
C LEU A 96 6.05 2.89 -2.12
N VAL A 97 7.14 2.18 -1.80
CA VAL A 97 7.77 1.23 -2.72
C VAL A 97 6.82 0.09 -3.06
N MET A 98 6.14 -0.48 -2.05
CA MET A 98 5.14 -1.53 -2.27
C MET A 98 3.97 -1.05 -3.13
N LYS A 99 3.46 0.15 -2.86
CA LYS A 99 2.39 0.79 -3.61
C LYS A 99 2.78 1.01 -5.07
N LEU A 100 4.00 1.51 -5.32
CA LEU A 100 4.55 1.71 -6.67
C LEU A 100 4.73 0.37 -7.41
N ALA A 101 5.26 -0.66 -6.75
CA ALA A 101 5.47 -1.97 -7.36
C ALA A 101 4.15 -2.60 -7.85
N VAL A 102 3.10 -2.51 -7.03
CA VAL A 102 1.78 -3.05 -7.39
C VAL A 102 1.11 -2.17 -8.46
N ALA A 103 1.21 -0.83 -8.35
CA ALA A 103 0.64 0.09 -9.32
C ALA A 103 1.30 -0.04 -10.70
N ALA A 104 2.61 -0.27 -10.77
CA ALA A 104 3.33 -0.44 -12.03
C ALA A 104 2.90 -1.67 -12.84
N ALA A 105 2.33 -2.68 -12.17
CA ALA A 105 1.80 -3.88 -12.80
C ALA A 105 0.30 -3.75 -13.21
N ASP A 106 -0.37 -2.67 -12.82
CA ASP A 106 -1.78 -2.42 -13.12
C ASP A 106 -1.93 -1.27 -14.13
N PRO A 107 -2.28 -1.57 -15.41
CA PRO A 107 -2.41 -0.54 -16.45
C PRO A 107 -3.56 0.44 -16.23
N THR A 108 -4.46 0.18 -15.28
CA THR A 108 -5.58 1.08 -14.95
C THR A 108 -5.19 2.17 -13.95
N VAL A 109 -4.00 2.05 -13.30
CA VAL A 109 -3.52 2.99 -12.29
C VAL A 109 -2.65 4.06 -12.94
N ASP A 110 -2.99 5.33 -12.71
CA ASP A 110 -2.16 6.47 -13.10
C ASP A 110 -0.99 6.64 -12.10
N VAL A 111 0.10 5.92 -12.40
CA VAL A 111 1.33 5.95 -11.60
C VAL A 111 1.95 7.35 -11.54
N GLU A 112 1.86 8.12 -12.64
CA GLU A 112 2.39 9.48 -12.68
C GLU A 112 1.65 10.40 -11.72
N ALA A 113 0.32 10.39 -11.74
CA ALA A 113 -0.50 11.18 -10.80
C ALA A 113 -0.21 10.80 -9.35
N MET A 114 0.00 9.50 -9.07
CA MET A 114 0.35 9.00 -7.74
C MET A 114 1.72 9.53 -7.28
N ILE A 115 2.74 9.49 -8.14
CA ILE A 115 4.08 10.03 -7.86
C ILE A 115 4.01 11.53 -7.61
N GLN A 116 3.27 12.29 -8.43
CA GLN A 116 3.12 13.73 -8.25
C GLN A 116 2.39 14.08 -6.96
N THR A 117 1.44 13.26 -6.54
CA THR A 117 0.74 13.43 -5.26
C THR A 117 1.70 13.21 -4.09
N GLN A 118 2.50 12.16 -4.13
CA GLN A 118 3.52 11.89 -3.11
C GLN A 118 4.57 13.01 -3.06
N ARG A 119 5.06 13.46 -4.23
CA ARG A 119 6.02 14.56 -4.32
C ARG A 119 5.49 15.85 -3.68
N ARG A 120 4.23 16.24 -3.97
CA ARG A 120 3.61 17.42 -3.37
C ARG A 120 3.52 17.32 -1.85
N SER A 121 3.14 16.15 -1.34
CA SER A 121 3.08 15.88 0.09
C SER A 121 4.44 15.99 0.76
N THR A 122 5.47 15.35 0.17
CA THR A 122 6.84 15.39 0.70
C THR A 122 7.40 16.82 0.70
N LEU A 123 7.20 17.59 -0.37
CA LEU A 123 7.63 18.98 -0.45
C LEU A 123 6.86 19.88 0.54
N GLY A 124 5.58 19.59 0.79
CA GLY A 124 4.78 20.25 1.83
C GLY A 124 5.39 20.05 3.21
N SER A 125 5.61 18.78 3.58
CA SER A 125 6.22 18.42 4.87
C SER A 125 7.62 19.06 5.05
N LEU A 126 8.44 19.04 3.99
CA LEU A 126 9.77 19.67 4.02
C LEU A 126 9.68 21.19 4.27
N ARG A 127 8.74 21.88 3.62
CA ARG A 127 8.51 23.33 3.84
C ARG A 127 8.07 23.61 5.27
N ASP A 128 7.19 22.78 5.84
CA ASP A 128 6.68 22.96 7.19
C ASP A 128 7.79 22.77 8.22
N VAL A 129 8.60 21.70 8.09
CA VAL A 129 9.77 21.46 8.96
C VAL A 129 10.80 22.57 8.81
N THR A 130 11.07 23.04 7.60
CA THR A 130 12.01 24.15 7.35
C THR A 130 11.51 25.45 8.00
N ARG A 131 10.22 25.72 7.92
CA ARG A 131 9.60 26.89 8.59
C ARG A 131 9.71 26.80 10.10
N LEU A 132 9.40 25.63 10.68
CA LEU A 132 9.58 25.37 12.12
C LEU A 132 11.01 25.58 12.56
N LYS A 133 11.98 25.07 11.78
CA LYS A 133 13.41 25.27 12.06
C LYS A 133 13.80 26.76 12.02
N ALA A 134 13.26 27.51 11.07
CA ALA A 134 13.55 28.95 10.95
C ALA A 134 12.92 29.79 12.06
N SER A 135 11.80 29.32 12.66
CA SER A 135 11.13 30.00 13.79
C SER A 135 11.66 29.58 15.18
N ALA A 136 12.54 28.56 15.26
CA ALA A 136 13.10 28.12 16.53
C ALA A 136 14.16 29.09 17.04
N ASP A 137 14.11 29.43 18.35
CA ASP A 137 15.05 30.34 18.99
C ASP A 137 16.47 29.79 19.06
N GLU A 138 17.48 30.67 19.18
CA GLU A 138 18.89 30.26 19.20
C GLU A 138 19.26 29.34 20.38
N GLY A 139 18.49 29.38 21.47
CA GLY A 139 18.66 28.52 22.64
C GLY A 139 18.11 27.09 22.48
N GLU A 140 17.37 26.81 21.42
CA GLU A 140 16.70 25.50 21.20
C GLU A 140 17.50 24.56 20.28
N LEU A 141 18.80 24.43 20.52
CA LEU A 141 19.69 23.61 19.69
C LEU A 141 19.18 22.15 19.56
N ALA A 142 18.69 21.56 20.64
CA ALA A 142 18.17 20.18 20.64
C ALA A 142 16.94 20.06 19.71
N TRP A 143 16.05 21.03 19.72
CA TRP A 143 14.87 21.07 18.85
C TRP A 143 15.25 21.25 17.38
N LYS A 144 16.20 22.11 17.07
CA LYS A 144 16.76 22.28 15.73
C LYS A 144 17.34 20.99 15.17
N LEU A 145 18.10 20.22 15.99
CA LEU A 145 18.65 18.93 15.60
C LEU A 145 17.57 17.85 15.35
N ILE A 146 16.50 17.85 16.15
CA ILE A 146 15.35 16.97 15.92
C ILE A 146 14.66 17.29 14.59
N LEU A 147 14.44 18.55 14.29
CA LEU A 147 13.86 18.98 13.02
C LEU A 147 14.78 18.65 11.83
N GLU A 148 16.09 18.79 11.99
CA GLU A 148 17.09 18.43 10.96
C GLU A 148 17.02 16.95 10.59
N ARG A 149 16.87 16.05 11.57
CA ARG A 149 16.69 14.61 11.32
C ARG A 149 15.48 14.30 10.43
N HIS A 150 14.45 15.12 10.41
CA HIS A 150 13.26 14.94 9.58
C HIS A 150 13.43 15.47 8.14
N ILE A 151 14.51 16.26 7.90
CA ILE A 151 14.84 16.81 6.58
C ILE A 151 15.75 15.83 5.80
N PHE A 152 16.62 15.10 6.49
CA PHE A 152 17.60 14.14 5.95
C PHE A 152 17.26 12.70 6.32
#